data_08b5a144fb44ebebf203490c5039c0c1
#
_entry.id   08b5a144fb44ebebf203490c5039c0c1
#
_cell.length_a   1.000
_cell.length_b   1.000
_cell.length_c   1.000
_cell.angle_alpha   90.00
_cell.angle_beta   90.00
_cell.angle_gamma   90.00
#
_symmetry.space_group_name_H-M   'P 1'
#
loop_
_entity.id
_entity.type
_entity.pdbx_description
1 polymer ?
#
loop_
_entity_poly.entity_id
_entity_poly.type
_entity_poly.pdbx_seq_one_letter_code
_entity_poly.pdbx_strand_id
1 'polypeptide(L)'
;VLAPPAGTPPARAENGEGADDGAPGGVSTAMPVISVAHGTTGIIPRCAPSLADDPFADGAGAALEQIVTEGWVGVTSDYVGLGTPGPHGYLVGPDAAHDVLDATRAARELEGLELSGQTVVWGHSQGGHGALWTGMLAPEYAPELDLLGVAAFAPAADLYPLAQGVRATTGGKLVSAYIAASWTRFYPGFELSELVAPGYVGLVHRIEGHCFNGANALGAFAIASQLTEEVFRPGVWASDFADLLRVNTPEGDIAAPVLIAQGSADQLVLAEQQRDFVARRCAAGQPIDFREYEGLDHVPLVAEDSPLTPELLTWTRDRLAGTPATPTC
;
A
#
# COMPACT_ATOMS: atom_id res chain seq x y z
N VAL A 1 13.41 8.99 -2.00
CA VAL A 1 13.25 9.63 -0.70
C VAL A 1 12.77 11.06 -0.88
N LEU A 2 11.75 11.45 -0.12
CA LEU A 2 11.20 12.81 -0.06
C LEU A 2 11.54 13.39 1.31
N ALA A 3 12.31 14.47 1.37
CA ALA A 3 12.78 15.03 2.63
C ALA A 3 12.59 16.56 2.68
N PRO A 4 12.36 17.14 3.87
CA PRO A 4 12.36 18.59 4.04
C PRO A 4 13.68 19.23 3.59
N PRO A 5 13.70 20.49 3.15
CA PRO A 5 14.94 21.20 2.86
C PRO A 5 15.88 21.21 4.06
N ALA A 6 17.19 21.09 3.80
CA ALA A 6 18.20 21.09 4.85
C ALA A 6 18.06 22.34 5.76
N GLY A 7 17.98 22.11 7.08
CA GLY A 7 17.81 23.19 8.07
C GLY A 7 16.35 23.50 8.43
N THR A 8 15.37 22.75 7.90
CA THR A 8 13.98 22.85 8.36
C THR A 8 13.88 22.24 9.77
N PRO A 9 13.49 22.98 10.81
CA PRO A 9 13.27 22.38 12.12
C PRO A 9 12.07 21.43 12.06
N PRO A 10 12.07 20.31 12.82
CA PRO A 10 10.90 19.44 12.92
C PRO A 10 9.70 20.23 13.43
N ALA A 11 8.50 19.95 12.91
CA ALA A 11 7.28 20.61 13.35
C ALA A 11 7.12 20.42 14.87
N ARG A 12 7.01 21.53 15.60
CA ARG A 12 6.72 21.48 17.03
C ARG A 12 5.30 20.97 17.22
N ALA A 13 5.14 19.94 18.04
CA ALA A 13 3.83 19.64 18.61
C ALA A 13 3.35 20.89 19.39
N GLU A 14 2.32 21.57 18.87
CA GLU A 14 1.62 22.62 19.59
C GLU A 14 0.80 21.99 20.73
N ASN A 15 1.44 21.66 21.84
CA ASN A 15 0.71 21.30 23.05
C ASN A 15 1.48 21.79 24.28
N GLY A 16 0.89 22.75 24.97
CA GLY A 16 1.07 22.97 26.40
C GLY A 16 2.12 23.99 26.79
N GLU A 17 1.70 25.19 27.10
CA GLU A 17 2.35 26.09 28.06
C GLU A 17 2.58 25.32 29.38
N GLY A 18 3.82 25.18 29.81
CA GLY A 18 4.10 24.68 31.16
C GLY A 18 5.54 24.33 31.41
N ALA A 19 6.25 25.25 32.11
CA ALA A 19 7.41 25.04 32.95
C ALA A 19 8.76 24.72 32.27
N ASP A 20 9.53 25.75 32.15
CA ASP A 20 10.99 25.81 32.12
C ASP A 20 11.52 25.20 33.42
N ASP A 21 12.17 24.04 33.35
CA ASP A 21 13.11 23.55 34.38
C ASP A 21 14.26 22.78 33.65
N GLY A 22 15.33 23.51 33.49
CA GLY A 22 16.68 23.25 33.12
C GLY A 22 17.20 21.80 33.12
N ALA A 23 17.25 21.18 31.94
CA ALA A 23 18.29 20.23 31.56
C ALA A 23 18.56 20.37 30.06
N PRO A 24 19.80 20.38 29.55
CA PRO A 24 20.07 20.40 28.12
C PRO A 24 19.91 18.99 27.55
N GLY A 25 18.67 18.57 27.43
CA GLY A 25 18.30 17.48 26.54
C GLY A 25 18.23 18.06 25.14
N GLY A 26 19.27 17.85 24.32
CA GLY A 26 19.25 18.25 22.92
C GLY A 26 18.00 17.66 22.26
N VAL A 27 17.14 18.52 21.70
CA VAL A 27 16.04 18.09 20.87
C VAL A 27 16.68 17.31 19.73
N SER A 28 16.35 16.01 19.62
CA SER A 28 16.81 15.18 18.52
C SER A 28 16.38 15.84 17.22
N THR A 29 17.32 16.17 16.35
CA THR A 29 17.05 16.68 15.00
C THR A 29 16.67 15.57 14.03
N ALA A 30 16.74 14.33 14.50
CA ALA A 30 16.44 13.16 13.68
C ALA A 30 14.94 13.07 13.33
N MET A 31 14.65 12.99 12.04
CA MET A 31 13.30 13.04 11.50
C MET A 31 12.65 11.65 11.50
N PRO A 32 11.35 11.54 11.83
CA PRO A 32 10.62 10.29 11.67
C PRO A 32 10.39 9.95 10.19
N VAL A 33 10.21 8.66 9.91
CA VAL A 33 10.05 8.14 8.56
C VAL A 33 8.59 7.76 8.32
N ILE A 34 8.03 8.23 7.21
CA ILE A 34 6.80 7.71 6.64
C ILE A 34 7.19 6.80 5.48
N SER A 35 7.08 5.51 5.70
CA SER A 35 7.34 4.51 4.66
C SER A 35 6.09 4.33 3.81
N VAL A 36 6.14 4.75 2.55
CA VAL A 36 4.99 4.75 1.64
C VAL A 36 5.06 3.50 0.77
N ALA A 37 4.16 2.57 1.02
CA ALA A 37 3.91 1.45 0.15
C ALA A 37 3.02 1.93 -1.01
N HIS A 38 3.58 2.02 -2.22
CA HIS A 38 2.86 2.59 -3.36
C HIS A 38 1.76 1.63 -3.89
N GLY A 39 0.70 2.21 -4.44
CA GLY A 39 -0.36 1.47 -5.14
C GLY A 39 0.10 0.92 -6.49
N THR A 40 -0.84 0.38 -7.26
CA THR A 40 -0.53 -0.23 -8.56
C THR A 40 0.02 0.80 -9.55
N THR A 41 1.24 0.58 -10.06
CA THR A 41 1.87 1.34 -11.14
C THR A 41 2.05 0.52 -12.41
N GLY A 42 1.93 -0.81 -12.31
CA GLY A 42 2.10 -1.79 -13.36
C GLY A 42 2.90 -2.99 -12.88
N ILE A 43 3.30 -3.88 -13.81
CA ILE A 43 3.99 -5.13 -13.47
C ILE A 43 5.27 -5.38 -14.28
N ILE A 44 5.78 -4.37 -14.97
CA ILE A 44 6.98 -4.45 -15.79
C ILE A 44 7.99 -3.38 -15.38
N PRO A 45 9.30 -3.57 -15.62
CA PRO A 45 10.36 -2.72 -15.08
C PRO A 45 10.20 -1.21 -15.33
N ARG A 46 9.68 -0.82 -16.51
CA ARG A 46 9.52 0.60 -16.84
C ARG A 46 8.38 1.30 -16.05
N CYS A 47 7.60 0.55 -15.28
CA CYS A 47 6.52 1.08 -14.45
C CYS A 47 6.98 1.39 -13.02
N ALA A 48 8.28 1.37 -12.77
CA ALA A 48 8.86 1.75 -11.50
C ALA A 48 8.52 3.21 -11.17
N PRO A 49 8.00 3.52 -9.97
CA PRO A 49 7.75 4.90 -9.54
C PRO A 49 8.95 5.82 -9.67
N SER A 50 10.17 5.33 -9.38
CA SER A 50 11.41 6.13 -9.50
C SER A 50 11.72 6.60 -10.92
N LEU A 51 11.09 6.04 -11.94
CA LEU A 51 11.22 6.45 -13.34
C LEU A 51 10.14 7.45 -13.78
N ALA A 52 9.17 7.75 -12.91
CA ALA A 52 8.14 8.75 -13.16
C ALA A 52 8.63 10.17 -12.86
N ASP A 53 7.96 11.17 -13.43
CA ASP A 53 8.26 12.59 -13.16
C ASP A 53 7.97 12.95 -11.68
N ASP A 54 6.98 12.29 -11.07
CA ASP A 54 6.68 12.38 -9.65
C ASP A 54 6.57 10.96 -9.05
N PRO A 55 7.67 10.45 -8.47
CA PRO A 55 7.73 9.09 -7.94
C PRO A 55 6.74 8.78 -6.82
N PHE A 56 6.31 9.80 -6.04
CA PHE A 56 5.38 9.60 -4.94
C PHE A 56 3.92 9.73 -5.36
N ALA A 57 3.62 10.48 -6.42
CA ALA A 57 2.28 10.58 -6.97
C ALA A 57 1.86 9.32 -7.75
N ASP A 58 2.82 8.62 -8.35
CA ASP A 58 2.55 7.33 -8.98
C ASP A 58 2.14 6.29 -7.91
N GLY A 59 1.00 5.63 -8.14
CA GLY A 59 0.43 4.68 -7.18
C GLY A 59 -0.54 5.30 -6.17
N ALA A 60 -0.88 6.57 -6.31
CA ALA A 60 -1.92 7.28 -5.56
C ALA A 60 -1.73 7.15 -4.02
N GLY A 61 -0.83 7.92 -3.46
CA GLY A 61 -0.64 8.03 -2.01
C GLY A 61 -1.43 9.17 -1.41
N ALA A 62 -1.86 9.02 -0.16
CA ALA A 62 -2.52 10.09 0.60
C ALA A 62 -1.50 11.07 1.20
N ALA A 63 -1.86 12.34 1.30
CA ALA A 63 -1.15 13.37 2.08
C ALA A 63 0.37 13.50 1.78
N LEU A 64 0.82 13.24 0.55
CA LEU A 64 2.24 13.15 0.21
C LEU A 64 2.99 14.46 0.41
N GLU A 65 2.40 15.61 0.01
CA GLU A 65 2.99 16.95 0.19
C GLU A 65 3.12 17.30 1.67
N GLN A 66 2.21 16.80 2.50
CA GLN A 66 2.19 17.06 3.91
C GLN A 66 3.31 16.34 4.68
N ILE A 67 3.84 15.23 4.17
CA ILE A 67 4.97 14.53 4.78
C ILE A 67 6.13 15.51 5.04
N VAL A 68 6.49 16.29 4.04
CA VAL A 68 7.60 17.25 4.14
C VAL A 68 7.23 18.44 5.03
N THR A 69 5.99 18.95 4.93
CA THR A 69 5.54 20.09 5.74
C THR A 69 5.43 19.75 7.22
N GLU A 70 5.18 18.50 7.57
CA GLU A 70 5.21 17.97 8.94
C GLU A 70 6.63 17.77 9.48
N GLY A 71 7.66 17.96 8.67
CA GLY A 71 9.05 17.69 9.05
C GLY A 71 9.38 16.19 9.06
N TRP A 72 8.61 15.37 8.37
CA TRP A 72 8.86 13.93 8.21
C TRP A 72 9.62 13.64 6.93
N VAL A 73 10.17 12.44 6.83
CA VAL A 73 10.83 11.95 5.61
C VAL A 73 9.98 10.85 4.99
N GLY A 74 9.58 11.03 3.73
CA GLY A 74 8.90 10.02 2.94
C GLY A 74 9.90 9.07 2.28
N VAL A 75 9.68 7.77 2.40
CA VAL A 75 10.45 6.73 1.74
C VAL A 75 9.52 5.82 0.97
N THR A 76 9.81 5.52 -0.29
CA THR A 76 9.10 4.52 -1.07
C THR A 76 10.07 3.60 -1.79
N SER A 77 9.66 2.35 -2.03
CA SER A 77 10.37 1.38 -2.88
C SER A 77 9.73 1.37 -4.26
N ASP A 78 10.48 0.94 -5.27
CA ASP A 78 9.89 0.57 -6.56
C ASP A 78 9.21 -0.80 -6.52
N TYR A 79 9.44 -1.60 -5.50
CA TYR A 79 9.26 -3.06 -5.42
C TYR A 79 10.17 -3.83 -6.39
N VAL A 80 10.56 -5.04 -5.99
CA VAL A 80 11.36 -5.93 -6.84
C VAL A 80 10.66 -6.19 -8.18
N GLY A 81 11.42 -6.18 -9.26
CA GLY A 81 10.91 -6.37 -10.62
C GLY A 81 10.35 -5.11 -11.28
N LEU A 82 10.19 -4.01 -10.54
CA LEU A 82 9.95 -2.67 -11.09
C LEU A 82 11.28 -1.89 -11.02
N GLY A 83 11.82 -1.49 -12.17
CA GLY A 83 13.14 -0.83 -12.23
C GLY A 83 14.36 -1.74 -11.97
N THR A 84 14.14 -2.96 -11.48
CA THR A 84 15.17 -3.95 -11.17
C THR A 84 14.94 -5.26 -11.95
N PRO A 85 15.97 -6.12 -12.11
CA PRO A 85 15.79 -7.44 -12.71
C PRO A 85 14.92 -8.35 -11.85
N GLY A 86 14.13 -9.20 -12.50
CA GLY A 86 13.28 -10.21 -11.87
C GLY A 86 11.80 -9.98 -12.16
N PRO A 87 10.94 -10.94 -11.82
CA PRO A 87 9.51 -10.76 -11.89
C PRO A 87 9.03 -9.90 -10.72
N HIS A 88 8.12 -8.97 -10.99
CA HIS A 88 7.41 -8.26 -9.92
C HIS A 88 6.34 -9.16 -9.28
N GLY A 89 6.39 -9.31 -7.97
CA GLY A 89 5.39 -10.02 -7.17
C GLY A 89 4.15 -9.17 -6.90
N TYR A 90 3.36 -8.88 -7.93
CA TYR A 90 2.16 -8.05 -7.79
C TYR A 90 1.17 -8.67 -6.80
N LEU A 91 0.85 -7.95 -5.71
CA LEU A 91 0.02 -8.46 -4.60
C LEU A 91 0.57 -9.73 -3.93
N VAL A 92 1.88 -9.93 -3.96
CA VAL A 92 2.56 -10.92 -3.15
C VAL A 92 3.00 -10.25 -1.85
N GLY A 93 2.32 -10.59 -0.76
CA GLY A 93 2.43 -9.83 0.48
C GLY A 93 3.81 -9.80 1.11
N PRO A 94 4.47 -10.96 1.34
CA PRO A 94 5.81 -10.98 1.92
C PRO A 94 6.85 -10.24 1.09
N ASP A 95 6.77 -10.32 -0.25
CA ASP A 95 7.66 -9.64 -1.18
C ASP A 95 7.54 -8.12 -1.02
N ALA A 96 6.30 -7.59 -1.08
CA ALA A 96 6.04 -6.17 -0.89
C ALA A 96 6.49 -5.67 0.49
N ALA A 97 6.29 -6.45 1.55
CA ALA A 97 6.70 -6.09 2.90
C ALA A 97 8.22 -5.96 3.04
N HIS A 98 8.97 -6.91 2.48
CA HIS A 98 10.43 -6.86 2.48
C HIS A 98 10.93 -5.62 1.74
N ASP A 99 10.37 -5.33 0.57
CA ASP A 99 10.74 -4.15 -0.22
C ASP A 99 10.50 -2.84 0.52
N VAL A 100 9.38 -2.70 1.24
CA VAL A 100 9.05 -1.53 2.06
C VAL A 100 10.03 -1.37 3.23
N LEU A 101 10.31 -2.46 3.93
CA LEU A 101 11.22 -2.46 5.08
C LEU A 101 12.67 -2.19 4.66
N ASP A 102 13.14 -2.80 3.58
CA ASP A 102 14.50 -2.61 3.06
C ASP A 102 14.70 -1.22 2.46
N ALA A 103 13.70 -0.63 1.81
CA ALA A 103 13.78 0.77 1.38
C ALA A 103 13.92 1.72 2.58
N THR A 104 13.21 1.44 3.68
CA THR A 104 13.31 2.20 4.93
C THR A 104 14.70 2.06 5.57
N ARG A 105 15.29 0.88 5.56
CA ARG A 105 16.68 0.64 5.98
C ARG A 105 17.67 1.40 5.12
N ALA A 106 17.54 1.28 3.79
CA ALA A 106 18.41 1.94 2.84
C ALA A 106 18.39 3.48 2.98
N ALA A 107 17.23 4.06 3.28
CA ALA A 107 17.12 5.49 3.50
C ALA A 107 17.95 5.98 4.70
N ARG A 108 18.17 5.14 5.72
CA ARG A 108 18.99 5.46 6.90
C ARG A 108 20.48 5.50 6.62
N GLU A 109 20.91 4.90 5.53
CA GLU A 109 22.32 4.92 5.09
C GLU A 109 22.64 6.15 4.20
N LEU A 110 21.64 6.99 3.88
CA LEU A 110 21.84 8.16 3.06
C LEU A 110 22.57 9.26 3.82
N GLU A 111 23.71 9.70 3.28
CA GLU A 111 24.47 10.81 3.86
C GLU A 111 23.64 12.12 3.83
N GLY A 112 23.69 12.86 4.92
CA GLY A 112 23.00 14.15 5.06
C GLY A 112 21.54 14.06 5.50
N LEU A 113 21.01 12.85 5.76
CA LEU A 113 19.72 12.63 6.38
C LEU A 113 19.91 12.03 7.79
N GLU A 114 19.44 12.73 8.80
CA GLU A 114 19.39 12.20 10.17
C GLU A 114 17.97 11.66 10.43
N LEU A 115 17.79 10.34 10.34
CA LEU A 115 16.51 9.68 10.54
C LEU A 115 16.42 9.06 11.93
N SER A 116 15.29 9.25 12.59
CA SER A 116 15.00 8.60 13.88
C SER A 116 14.61 7.12 13.67
N GLY A 117 14.54 6.34 14.78
CA GLY A 117 13.98 4.99 14.76
C GLY A 117 12.50 4.92 14.39
N GLN A 118 11.77 6.01 14.63
CA GLN A 118 10.32 6.08 14.47
C GLN A 118 9.90 5.94 13.01
N THR A 119 9.04 4.97 12.76
CA THR A 119 8.54 4.69 11.41
C THR A 119 7.02 4.48 11.47
N VAL A 120 6.30 5.10 10.52
CA VAL A 120 4.89 4.81 10.25
C VAL A 120 4.77 4.39 8.80
N VAL A 121 4.01 3.34 8.53
CA VAL A 121 3.79 2.84 7.16
C VAL A 121 2.43 3.29 6.66
N TRP A 122 2.40 3.88 5.48
CA TRP A 122 1.18 4.25 4.75
C TRP A 122 1.09 3.48 3.45
N GLY A 123 -0.12 3.12 3.01
CA GLY A 123 -0.28 2.51 1.70
C GLY A 123 -1.72 2.53 1.21
N HIS A 124 -1.88 2.69 -0.12
CA HIS A 124 -3.17 2.69 -0.80
C HIS A 124 -3.30 1.47 -1.71
N SER A 125 -4.47 0.85 -1.77
CA SER A 125 -4.77 -0.22 -2.72
C SER A 125 -3.80 -1.42 -2.60
N GLN A 126 -3.02 -1.75 -3.64
CA GLN A 126 -1.88 -2.68 -3.56
C GLN A 126 -0.92 -2.29 -2.43
N GLY A 127 -0.62 -1.00 -2.29
CA GLY A 127 0.23 -0.49 -1.21
C GLY A 127 -0.40 -0.66 0.17
N GLY A 128 -1.74 -0.54 0.28
CA GLY A 128 -2.46 -0.85 1.51
C GLY A 128 -2.31 -2.32 1.93
N HIS A 129 -2.37 -3.23 0.96
CA HIS A 129 -2.04 -4.64 1.16
C HIS A 129 -0.57 -4.79 1.62
N GLY A 130 0.37 -4.15 0.93
CA GLY A 130 1.79 -4.15 1.30
C GLY A 130 2.02 -3.57 2.70
N ALA A 131 1.33 -2.50 3.08
CA ALA A 131 1.43 -1.88 4.40
C ALA A 131 0.98 -2.82 5.52
N LEU A 132 -0.13 -3.54 5.34
CA LEU A 132 -0.59 -4.55 6.31
C LEU A 132 0.43 -5.70 6.46
N TRP A 133 0.96 -6.21 5.35
CA TRP A 133 2.02 -7.21 5.37
C TRP A 133 3.31 -6.70 6.02
N THR A 134 3.67 -5.44 5.78
CA THR A 134 4.81 -4.80 6.45
C THR A 134 4.62 -4.80 7.96
N GLY A 135 3.42 -4.45 8.44
CA GLY A 135 3.09 -4.50 9.87
C GLY A 135 3.23 -5.89 10.48
N MET A 136 2.86 -6.94 9.73
CA MET A 136 3.00 -8.34 10.17
C MET A 136 4.44 -8.79 10.26
N LEU A 137 5.28 -8.43 9.27
CA LEU A 137 6.64 -8.98 9.15
C LEU A 137 7.70 -8.12 9.85
N ALA A 138 7.43 -6.83 10.11
CA ALA A 138 8.41 -5.92 10.71
C ALA A 138 9.03 -6.44 12.02
N PRO A 139 8.28 -7.02 12.98
CA PRO A 139 8.87 -7.48 14.24
C PRO A 139 9.93 -8.55 14.07
N GLU A 140 9.81 -9.41 13.07
CA GLU A 140 10.76 -10.48 12.80
C GLU A 140 11.85 -10.05 11.80
N TYR A 141 11.47 -9.37 10.73
CA TYR A 141 12.37 -9.04 9.64
C TYR A 141 13.20 -7.78 9.87
N ALA A 142 12.61 -6.76 10.50
CA ALA A 142 13.24 -5.45 10.72
C ALA A 142 13.01 -4.92 12.14
N PRO A 143 13.41 -5.68 13.20
CA PRO A 143 13.15 -5.31 14.60
C PRO A 143 13.82 -4.02 15.03
N GLU A 144 14.80 -3.53 14.29
CA GLU A 144 15.46 -2.24 14.52
C GLU A 144 14.65 -1.03 14.05
N LEU A 145 13.59 -1.25 13.25
CA LEU A 145 12.65 -0.22 12.87
C LEU A 145 11.57 -0.13 13.96
N ASP A 146 11.50 1.02 14.63
CA ASP A 146 10.44 1.29 15.61
C ASP A 146 9.14 1.59 14.86
N LEU A 147 8.38 0.54 14.51
CA LEU A 147 7.15 0.65 13.75
C LEU A 147 6.00 1.07 14.67
N LEU A 148 5.63 2.34 14.61
CA LEU A 148 4.65 2.98 15.48
C LEU A 148 3.21 2.93 14.97
N GLY A 149 3.02 2.61 13.69
CA GLY A 149 1.68 2.51 13.12
C GLY A 149 1.67 2.04 11.66
N VAL A 150 0.53 1.47 11.27
CA VAL A 150 0.22 1.03 9.91
C VAL A 150 -1.09 1.65 9.47
N ALA A 151 -1.09 2.45 8.41
CA ALA A 151 -2.27 3.06 7.83
C ALA A 151 -2.49 2.55 6.40
N ALA A 152 -3.58 1.81 6.19
CA ALA A 152 -3.94 1.20 4.92
C ALA A 152 -5.22 1.81 4.36
N PHE A 153 -5.16 2.33 3.14
CA PHE A 153 -6.27 3.01 2.48
C PHE A 153 -6.82 2.14 1.37
N ALA A 154 -8.11 1.81 1.40
CA ALA A 154 -8.75 0.87 0.48
C ALA A 154 -7.83 -0.33 0.14
N PRO A 155 -7.28 -1.02 1.16
CA PRO A 155 -6.29 -2.07 0.92
C PRO A 155 -6.91 -3.23 0.14
N ALA A 156 -6.20 -3.73 -0.87
CA ALA A 156 -6.53 -4.98 -1.53
C ALA A 156 -6.22 -6.17 -0.57
N ALA A 157 -6.89 -6.21 0.58
CA ALA A 157 -6.52 -7.10 1.68
C ALA A 157 -6.99 -8.53 1.46
N ASP A 158 -8.28 -8.75 1.22
CA ASP A 158 -8.85 -10.10 1.06
C ASP A 158 -8.93 -10.47 -0.43
N LEU A 159 -7.82 -10.98 -0.97
CA LEU A 159 -7.64 -11.11 -2.41
C LEU A 159 -8.62 -12.07 -3.08
N TYR A 160 -9.00 -13.18 -2.42
CA TYR A 160 -9.89 -14.17 -3.04
C TYR A 160 -11.32 -13.64 -3.24
N PRO A 161 -12.05 -13.19 -2.22
CA PRO A 161 -13.38 -12.61 -2.41
C PRO A 161 -13.35 -11.32 -3.23
N LEU A 162 -12.28 -10.50 -3.08
CA LEU A 162 -12.12 -9.29 -3.87
C LEU A 162 -12.06 -9.61 -5.37
N ALA A 163 -11.16 -10.50 -5.78
CA ALA A 163 -11.03 -10.91 -7.18
C ALA A 163 -12.33 -11.48 -7.75
N GLN A 164 -13.08 -12.26 -6.96
CA GLN A 164 -14.40 -12.77 -7.34
C GLN A 164 -15.45 -11.66 -7.44
N GLY A 165 -15.47 -10.72 -6.51
CA GLY A 165 -16.47 -9.65 -6.46
C GLY A 165 -16.40 -8.70 -7.65
N VAL A 166 -15.17 -8.35 -8.07
CA VAL A 166 -14.95 -7.40 -9.17
C VAL A 166 -14.68 -8.04 -10.54
N ARG A 167 -14.66 -9.37 -10.65
CA ARG A 167 -14.25 -10.10 -11.87
C ARG A 167 -14.97 -9.68 -13.17
N ALA A 168 -16.18 -9.17 -13.05
CA ALA A 168 -16.98 -8.71 -14.20
C ALA A 168 -16.72 -7.24 -14.55
N THR A 169 -16.17 -6.43 -13.66
CA THR A 169 -15.89 -5.02 -13.90
C THR A 169 -14.63 -4.84 -14.75
N THR A 170 -14.52 -3.73 -15.47
CA THR A 170 -13.31 -3.44 -16.27
C THR A 170 -12.07 -3.31 -15.40
N GLY A 171 -12.17 -2.65 -14.23
CA GLY A 171 -11.09 -2.55 -13.27
C GLY A 171 -10.66 -3.89 -12.72
N GLY A 172 -11.62 -4.74 -12.32
CA GLY A 172 -11.34 -6.09 -11.84
C GLY A 172 -10.70 -6.99 -12.90
N LYS A 173 -11.11 -6.88 -14.15
CA LYS A 173 -10.47 -7.58 -15.28
C LYS A 173 -9.03 -7.14 -15.50
N LEU A 174 -8.75 -5.83 -15.36
CA LEU A 174 -7.40 -5.30 -15.46
C LEU A 174 -6.51 -5.85 -14.34
N VAL A 175 -6.96 -5.77 -13.09
CA VAL A 175 -6.23 -6.32 -11.92
C VAL A 175 -6.04 -7.84 -12.06
N SER A 176 -7.07 -8.57 -12.49
CA SER A 176 -6.97 -10.02 -12.75
C SER A 176 -5.94 -10.34 -13.84
N ALA A 177 -5.83 -9.52 -14.87
CA ALA A 177 -4.82 -9.68 -15.91
C ALA A 177 -3.40 -9.45 -15.36
N TYR A 178 -3.21 -8.44 -14.51
CA TYR A 178 -1.92 -8.21 -13.83
C TYR A 178 -1.56 -9.37 -12.89
N ILE A 179 -2.50 -9.85 -12.08
CA ILE A 179 -2.27 -11.01 -11.21
C ILE A 179 -1.87 -12.23 -12.04
N ALA A 180 -2.63 -12.55 -13.10
CA ALA A 180 -2.33 -13.71 -13.95
C ALA A 180 -0.93 -13.61 -14.57
N ALA A 181 -0.59 -12.46 -15.17
CA ALA A 181 0.69 -12.27 -15.84
C ALA A 181 1.87 -12.19 -14.85
N SER A 182 1.70 -11.58 -13.69
CA SER A 182 2.73 -11.49 -12.65
C SER A 182 2.98 -12.86 -12.02
N TRP A 183 1.92 -13.53 -11.56
CA TRP A 183 2.04 -14.76 -10.76
C TRP A 183 2.53 -15.97 -11.56
N THR A 184 2.25 -16.02 -12.86
CA THR A 184 2.85 -17.07 -13.72
C THR A 184 4.36 -16.94 -13.90
N ARG A 185 4.92 -15.76 -13.63
CA ARG A 185 6.37 -15.52 -13.61
C ARG A 185 6.96 -15.65 -12.20
N PHE A 186 6.19 -15.29 -11.19
CA PHE A 186 6.63 -15.27 -9.80
C PHE A 186 6.51 -16.65 -9.15
N TYR A 187 5.40 -17.35 -9.35
CA TYR A 187 5.16 -18.69 -8.82
C TYR A 187 5.40 -19.74 -9.89
N PRO A 188 6.42 -20.62 -9.74
CA PRO A 188 6.66 -21.68 -10.69
C PRO A 188 5.50 -22.69 -10.69
N GLY A 189 5.21 -23.26 -11.86
CA GLY A 189 4.20 -24.30 -12.02
C GLY A 189 2.85 -23.81 -12.54
N PHE A 190 2.70 -22.53 -12.84
CA PHE A 190 1.50 -21.98 -13.47
C PHE A 190 1.82 -21.45 -14.87
N GLU A 191 0.95 -21.80 -15.83
CA GLU A 191 1.02 -21.31 -17.20
C GLU A 191 -0.15 -20.35 -17.47
N LEU A 192 0.12 -19.19 -18.08
CA LEU A 192 -0.91 -18.18 -18.36
C LEU A 192 -2.07 -18.75 -19.19
N SER A 193 -1.76 -19.64 -20.14
CA SER A 193 -2.76 -20.30 -20.99
C SER A 193 -3.67 -21.27 -20.23
N GLU A 194 -3.28 -21.71 -19.04
CA GLU A 194 -4.08 -22.59 -18.18
C GLU A 194 -5.00 -21.79 -17.25
N LEU A 195 -4.56 -20.60 -16.83
CA LEU A 195 -5.30 -19.73 -15.93
C LEU A 195 -6.33 -18.87 -16.65
N VAL A 196 -5.95 -18.32 -17.80
CA VAL A 196 -6.73 -17.32 -18.52
C VAL A 196 -7.71 -17.96 -19.50
N ALA A 197 -8.90 -17.39 -19.63
CA ALA A 197 -9.93 -17.87 -20.57
C ALA A 197 -9.40 -17.91 -22.02
N PRO A 198 -9.82 -18.90 -22.83
CA PRO A 198 -9.38 -19.02 -24.21
C PRO A 198 -9.63 -17.75 -25.01
N GLY A 199 -8.62 -17.29 -25.74
CA GLY A 199 -8.68 -16.08 -26.55
C GLY A 199 -8.27 -14.79 -25.80
N TYR A 200 -8.09 -14.81 -24.50
CA TYR A 200 -7.70 -13.62 -23.72
C TYR A 200 -6.21 -13.50 -23.43
N VAL A 201 -5.41 -14.54 -23.63
CA VAL A 201 -3.96 -14.53 -23.38
C VAL A 201 -3.27 -13.35 -24.08
N GLY A 202 -3.60 -13.11 -25.36
CA GLY A 202 -3.05 -11.98 -26.10
C GLY A 202 -3.50 -10.60 -25.58
N LEU A 203 -4.70 -10.49 -24.99
CA LEU A 203 -5.16 -9.25 -24.35
C LEU A 203 -4.45 -9.05 -23.00
N VAL A 204 -4.24 -10.12 -22.22
CA VAL A 204 -3.48 -10.06 -20.98
C VAL A 204 -2.04 -9.59 -21.25
N HIS A 205 -1.36 -10.14 -22.27
CA HIS A 205 -0.03 -9.67 -22.68
C HIS A 205 0.01 -8.20 -23.12
N ARG A 206 -1.09 -7.70 -23.71
CA ARG A 206 -1.19 -6.27 -24.03
C ARG A 206 -1.41 -5.43 -22.78
N ILE A 207 -2.27 -5.86 -21.84
CA ILE A 207 -2.52 -5.15 -20.58
C ILE A 207 -1.26 -5.06 -19.75
N GLU A 208 -0.52 -6.17 -19.57
CA GLU A 208 0.73 -6.19 -18.79
C GLU A 208 1.79 -5.23 -19.33
N GLY A 209 1.76 -4.96 -20.64
CA GLY A 209 2.64 -4.00 -21.30
C GLY A 209 2.32 -2.54 -20.99
N HIS A 210 1.27 -2.20 -20.23
CA HIS A 210 0.93 -0.84 -19.84
C HIS A 210 1.23 -0.59 -18.37
N CYS A 211 1.78 0.59 -18.07
CA CYS A 211 1.85 1.07 -16.70
C CYS A 211 0.49 1.63 -16.27
N PHE A 212 0.23 1.63 -14.97
CA PHE A 212 -1.02 2.13 -14.39
C PHE A 212 -0.85 3.56 -13.88
N ASN A 213 -0.41 4.45 -14.77
CA ASN A 213 -0.22 5.85 -14.47
C ASN A 213 -0.70 6.74 -15.62
N GLY A 214 -1.29 7.87 -15.31
CA GLY A 214 -1.71 8.91 -16.26
C GLY A 214 -2.38 8.36 -17.52
N ALA A 215 -1.89 8.73 -18.70
CA ALA A 215 -2.42 8.30 -19.99
C ALA A 215 -2.23 6.80 -20.28
N ASN A 216 -1.24 6.15 -19.68
CA ASN A 216 -1.01 4.71 -19.85
C ASN A 216 -2.15 3.88 -19.22
N ALA A 217 -2.67 4.33 -18.08
CA ALA A 217 -3.82 3.68 -17.43
C ALA A 217 -5.05 3.66 -18.36
N LEU A 218 -5.32 4.73 -19.09
CA LEU A 218 -6.41 4.77 -20.09
C LEU A 218 -6.23 3.71 -21.18
N GLY A 219 -4.99 3.50 -21.64
CA GLY A 219 -4.64 2.44 -22.59
C GLY A 219 -4.92 1.05 -22.03
N ALA A 220 -4.51 0.78 -20.78
CA ALA A 220 -4.79 -0.48 -20.11
C ALA A 220 -6.30 -0.73 -19.93
N PHE A 221 -7.07 0.28 -19.51
CA PHE A 221 -8.52 0.20 -19.40
C PHE A 221 -9.20 -0.03 -20.76
N ALA A 222 -8.75 0.64 -21.83
CA ALA A 222 -9.28 0.44 -23.17
C ALA A 222 -9.04 -0.98 -23.69
N ILE A 223 -7.94 -1.63 -23.29
CA ILE A 223 -7.70 -3.04 -23.62
C ILE A 223 -8.55 -3.95 -22.73
N ALA A 224 -8.61 -3.68 -21.43
CA ALA A 224 -9.41 -4.46 -20.48
C ALA A 224 -10.91 -4.44 -20.82
N SER A 225 -11.42 -3.35 -21.40
CA SER A 225 -12.82 -3.26 -21.87
C SER A 225 -13.14 -4.20 -23.04
N GLN A 226 -12.14 -4.73 -23.74
CA GLN A 226 -12.31 -5.74 -24.81
C GLN A 226 -12.51 -7.16 -24.24
N LEU A 227 -12.22 -7.38 -22.95
CA LEU A 227 -12.52 -8.63 -22.26
C LEU A 227 -14.03 -8.66 -21.97
N THR A 228 -14.78 -9.45 -22.71
CA THR A 228 -16.25 -9.53 -22.56
C THR A 228 -16.68 -10.35 -21.35
N GLU A 229 -15.84 -11.31 -20.92
CA GLU A 229 -16.06 -12.18 -19.76
C GLU A 229 -14.94 -12.01 -18.72
N GLU A 230 -15.00 -12.73 -17.62
CA GLU A 230 -13.93 -12.78 -16.62
C GLU A 230 -12.61 -13.30 -17.21
N VAL A 231 -11.50 -12.82 -16.67
CA VAL A 231 -10.15 -13.18 -17.15
C VAL A 231 -9.82 -14.63 -16.88
N PHE A 232 -10.11 -15.09 -15.66
CA PHE A 232 -9.80 -16.44 -15.23
C PHE A 232 -10.79 -17.47 -15.75
N ARG A 233 -10.32 -18.68 -16.04
CA ARG A 233 -11.20 -19.81 -16.30
C ARG A 233 -11.98 -20.20 -15.03
N PRO A 234 -13.19 -20.72 -15.16
CA PRO A 234 -14.01 -21.10 -14.00
C PRO A 234 -13.30 -22.05 -13.03
N GLY A 235 -12.47 -22.98 -13.54
CA GLY A 235 -11.73 -23.95 -12.73
C GLY A 235 -10.66 -23.34 -11.82
N VAL A 236 -10.19 -22.12 -12.12
CA VAL A 236 -9.16 -21.42 -11.35
C VAL A 236 -9.62 -21.17 -9.91
N TRP A 237 -10.90 -20.89 -9.70
CA TRP A 237 -11.46 -20.58 -8.39
C TRP A 237 -11.47 -21.75 -7.40
N ALA A 238 -11.16 -22.97 -7.87
CA ALA A 238 -11.05 -24.19 -7.07
C ALA A 238 -9.69 -24.89 -7.26
N SER A 239 -8.64 -24.15 -7.56
CA SER A 239 -7.29 -24.65 -7.82
C SER A 239 -6.27 -24.06 -6.83
N ASP A 240 -5.05 -24.60 -6.87
CA ASP A 240 -3.90 -24.09 -6.09
C ASP A 240 -3.64 -22.60 -6.34
N PHE A 241 -3.99 -22.08 -7.52
CA PHE A 241 -3.91 -20.64 -7.79
C PHE A 241 -4.85 -19.82 -6.91
N ALA A 242 -6.06 -20.32 -6.65
CA ALA A 242 -6.97 -19.65 -5.70
C ALA A 242 -6.47 -19.73 -4.26
N ASP A 243 -5.73 -20.78 -3.91
CA ASP A 243 -5.10 -20.88 -2.59
C ASP A 243 -3.98 -19.85 -2.43
N LEU A 244 -3.24 -19.51 -3.50
CA LEU A 244 -2.29 -18.41 -3.48
C LEU A 244 -2.97 -17.05 -3.18
N LEU A 245 -4.20 -16.79 -3.67
CA LEU A 245 -4.95 -15.59 -3.30
C LEU A 245 -5.22 -15.55 -1.79
N ARG A 246 -5.55 -16.69 -1.18
CA ARG A 246 -5.81 -16.79 0.27
C ARG A 246 -4.55 -16.63 1.10
N VAL A 247 -3.43 -17.26 0.70
CA VAL A 247 -2.15 -17.14 1.44
C VAL A 247 -1.58 -15.72 1.38
N ASN A 248 -1.91 -14.95 0.34
CA ASN A 248 -1.51 -13.54 0.25
C ASN A 248 -2.49 -12.57 0.93
N THR A 249 -3.46 -13.07 1.68
CA THR A 249 -4.32 -12.25 2.55
C THR A 249 -3.59 -11.99 3.88
N PRO A 250 -3.47 -10.71 4.36
CA PRO A 250 -2.73 -10.38 5.58
C PRO A 250 -3.55 -10.72 6.83
N GLU A 251 -3.53 -11.98 7.25
CA GLU A 251 -4.29 -12.50 8.41
C GLU A 251 -3.45 -12.69 9.68
N GLY A 252 -2.16 -12.37 9.67
CA GLY A 252 -1.30 -12.43 10.84
C GLY A 252 -1.46 -11.21 11.75
N ASP A 253 -0.97 -11.32 12.99
CA ASP A 253 -1.06 -10.24 13.98
C ASP A 253 -0.12 -9.09 13.63
N ILE A 254 -0.61 -7.86 13.82
CA ILE A 254 0.14 -6.62 13.68
C ILE A 254 0.24 -5.97 15.06
N ALA A 255 1.45 -5.91 15.62
CA ALA A 255 1.67 -5.36 16.94
C ALA A 255 1.49 -3.83 17.01
N ALA A 256 1.82 -3.13 15.92
CA ALA A 256 1.62 -1.69 15.80
C ALA A 256 0.13 -1.35 15.63
N PRO A 257 -0.33 -0.18 16.09
CA PRO A 257 -1.68 0.31 15.81
C PRO A 257 -2.01 0.32 14.32
N VAL A 258 -3.20 -0.14 13.96
CA VAL A 258 -3.67 -0.23 12.56
C VAL A 258 -4.82 0.73 12.32
N LEU A 259 -4.68 1.56 11.28
CA LEU A 259 -5.76 2.33 10.68
C LEU A 259 -6.12 1.72 9.32
N ILE A 260 -7.40 1.45 9.10
CA ILE A 260 -7.92 1.09 7.77
C ILE A 260 -8.96 2.14 7.37
N ALA A 261 -8.75 2.80 6.23
CA ALA A 261 -9.68 3.74 5.64
C ALA A 261 -10.31 3.16 4.37
N GLN A 262 -11.62 3.36 4.18
CA GLN A 262 -12.36 2.80 3.04
C GLN A 262 -13.39 3.80 2.51
N GLY A 263 -13.45 3.96 1.19
CA GLY A 263 -14.52 4.71 0.54
C GLY A 263 -15.80 3.85 0.38
N SER A 264 -16.96 4.38 0.76
CA SER A 264 -18.21 3.60 0.71
C SER A 264 -18.70 3.33 -0.72
N ALA A 265 -18.26 4.12 -1.70
CA ALA A 265 -18.60 3.98 -3.12
C ALA A 265 -17.48 3.33 -3.96
N ASP A 266 -16.46 2.76 -3.33
CA ASP A 266 -15.33 2.11 -3.99
C ASP A 266 -15.80 0.92 -4.85
N GLN A 267 -15.51 0.99 -6.16
CA GLN A 267 -15.91 -0.02 -7.13
C GLN A 267 -14.79 -1.01 -7.47
N LEU A 268 -13.60 -0.82 -6.91
CA LEU A 268 -12.45 -1.70 -7.12
C LEU A 268 -12.13 -2.53 -5.87
N VAL A 269 -12.07 -1.90 -4.69
CA VAL A 269 -12.00 -2.57 -3.39
C VAL A 269 -13.33 -2.37 -2.68
N LEU A 270 -14.20 -3.35 -2.81
CA LEU A 270 -15.59 -3.21 -2.39
C LEU A 270 -15.70 -3.02 -0.87
N ALA A 271 -16.41 -1.95 -0.45
CA ALA A 271 -16.56 -1.59 0.96
C ALA A 271 -17.18 -2.72 1.81
N GLU A 272 -18.10 -3.51 1.26
CA GLU A 272 -18.68 -4.68 1.95
C GLU A 272 -17.60 -5.71 2.29
N GLN A 273 -16.75 -6.04 1.32
CA GLN A 273 -15.66 -7.02 1.52
C GLN A 273 -14.61 -6.50 2.51
N GLN A 274 -14.35 -5.19 2.48
CA GLN A 274 -13.45 -4.56 3.44
C GLN A 274 -14.01 -4.63 4.86
N ARG A 275 -15.32 -4.38 5.04
CA ARG A 275 -16.00 -4.54 6.34
C ARG A 275 -15.91 -5.99 6.83
N ASP A 276 -16.10 -6.96 5.95
CA ASP A 276 -16.00 -8.40 6.29
C ASP A 276 -14.58 -8.77 6.71
N PHE A 277 -13.56 -8.28 6.00
CA PHE A 277 -12.16 -8.47 6.38
C PHE A 277 -11.88 -7.88 7.76
N VAL A 278 -12.25 -6.62 8.00
CA VAL A 278 -12.07 -5.95 9.29
C VAL A 278 -12.78 -6.72 10.41
N ALA A 279 -14.04 -7.11 10.20
CA ALA A 279 -14.80 -7.86 11.19
C ALA A 279 -14.13 -9.20 11.58
N ARG A 280 -13.58 -9.92 10.60
CA ARG A 280 -12.83 -11.15 10.87
C ARG A 280 -11.55 -10.89 11.66
N ARG A 281 -10.80 -9.84 11.29
CA ARG A 281 -9.56 -9.47 12.00
C ARG A 281 -9.86 -9.04 13.44
N CYS A 282 -10.91 -8.23 13.65
CA CYS A 282 -11.35 -7.83 14.98
C CYS A 282 -11.77 -9.05 15.83
N ALA A 283 -12.52 -9.99 15.24
CA ALA A 283 -12.92 -11.22 15.91
C ALA A 283 -11.71 -12.12 16.28
N ALA A 284 -10.63 -12.04 15.50
CA ALA A 284 -9.36 -12.71 15.79
C ALA A 284 -8.51 -11.98 16.85
N GLY A 285 -8.92 -10.81 17.31
CA GLY A 285 -8.25 -10.04 18.36
C GLY A 285 -7.30 -8.96 17.86
N GLN A 286 -7.29 -8.65 16.55
CA GLN A 286 -6.52 -7.54 16.00
C GLN A 286 -7.28 -6.22 16.21
N PRO A 287 -6.77 -5.27 17.03
CA PRO A 287 -7.38 -3.95 17.16
C PRO A 287 -7.20 -3.15 15.87
N ILE A 288 -8.29 -2.57 15.34
CA ILE A 288 -8.28 -1.77 14.11
C ILE A 288 -9.09 -0.49 14.34
N ASP A 289 -8.53 0.66 13.97
CA ASP A 289 -9.25 1.91 13.75
C ASP A 289 -9.80 1.89 12.33
N PHE A 290 -11.07 1.47 12.16
CA PHE A 290 -11.70 1.40 10.84
C PHE A 290 -12.53 2.66 10.58
N ARG A 291 -12.26 3.33 9.47
CA ARG A 291 -12.94 4.55 9.05
C ARG A 291 -13.51 4.39 7.66
N GLU A 292 -14.80 4.65 7.52
CA GLU A 292 -15.50 4.63 6.23
C GLU A 292 -15.89 6.06 5.83
N TYR A 293 -15.59 6.40 4.56
CA TYR A 293 -15.82 7.73 4.00
C TYR A 293 -16.96 7.67 2.99
N GLU A 294 -18.08 8.30 3.34
CA GLU A 294 -19.33 8.26 2.58
C GLU A 294 -19.16 8.84 1.17
N GLY A 295 -19.58 8.08 0.15
CA GLY A 295 -19.60 8.49 -1.24
C GLY A 295 -18.24 8.57 -1.94
N LEU A 296 -17.12 8.30 -1.25
CA LEU A 296 -15.81 8.28 -1.90
C LEU A 296 -15.57 6.95 -2.62
N ASP A 297 -15.07 7.05 -3.85
CA ASP A 297 -14.57 5.92 -4.64
C ASP A 297 -13.07 5.70 -4.36
N HIS A 298 -12.46 4.72 -5.00
CA HIS A 298 -11.12 4.21 -4.78
C HIS A 298 -10.01 5.28 -4.76
N VAL A 299 -9.89 6.06 -5.84
CA VAL A 299 -8.87 7.12 -5.95
C VAL A 299 -9.26 8.39 -5.20
N PRO A 300 -10.50 8.89 -5.23
CA PRO A 300 -10.93 10.03 -4.44
C PRO A 300 -10.70 9.89 -2.93
N LEU A 301 -10.63 8.68 -2.39
CA LEU A 301 -10.30 8.44 -0.98
C LEU A 301 -8.94 9.04 -0.58
N VAL A 302 -7.97 9.02 -1.48
CA VAL A 302 -6.59 9.49 -1.24
C VAL A 302 -6.26 10.78 -1.98
N ALA A 303 -7.26 11.45 -2.56
CA ALA A 303 -7.07 12.75 -3.19
C ALA A 303 -6.64 13.82 -2.16
N GLU A 304 -6.01 14.88 -2.61
CA GLU A 304 -5.47 15.95 -1.77
C GLU A 304 -6.55 16.60 -0.88
N ASP A 305 -7.75 16.79 -1.42
CA ASP A 305 -8.92 17.35 -0.74
C ASP A 305 -9.76 16.31 0.01
N SER A 306 -9.29 15.07 0.10
CA SER A 306 -9.99 14.01 0.84
C SER A 306 -10.08 14.34 2.34
N PRO A 307 -11.23 14.06 2.98
CA PRO A 307 -11.36 14.16 4.43
C PRO A 307 -10.42 13.20 5.18
N LEU A 308 -9.91 12.16 4.53
CA LEU A 308 -8.88 11.28 5.10
C LEU A 308 -7.59 12.06 5.42
N THR A 309 -7.19 13.03 4.57
CA THR A 309 -5.88 13.71 4.70
C THR A 309 -5.67 14.33 6.09
N PRO A 310 -6.51 15.25 6.62
CA PRO A 310 -6.30 15.84 7.95
C PRO A 310 -6.40 14.80 9.09
N GLU A 311 -7.23 13.80 8.94
CA GLU A 311 -7.38 12.74 9.94
C GLU A 311 -6.16 11.82 9.98
N LEU A 312 -5.59 11.47 8.82
CA LEU A 312 -4.36 10.69 8.71
C LEU A 312 -3.17 11.42 9.35
N LEU A 313 -3.03 12.73 9.09
CA LEU A 313 -1.97 13.53 9.69
C LEU A 313 -2.10 13.56 11.22
N THR A 314 -3.30 13.76 11.74
CA THR A 314 -3.57 13.74 13.18
C THR A 314 -3.24 12.37 13.77
N TRP A 315 -3.74 11.30 13.15
CA TRP A 315 -3.46 9.94 13.57
C TRP A 315 -1.96 9.64 13.60
N THR A 316 -1.23 10.07 12.58
CA THR A 316 0.23 9.84 12.48
C THR A 316 0.99 10.61 13.54
N ARG A 317 0.65 11.91 13.78
CA ARG A 317 1.27 12.68 14.89
C ARG A 317 1.05 12.00 16.24
N ASP A 318 -0.14 11.46 16.49
CA ASP A 318 -0.45 10.72 17.71
C ASP A 318 0.42 9.46 17.85
N ARG A 319 0.65 8.73 16.76
CA ARG A 319 1.55 7.56 16.79
C ARG A 319 2.98 7.97 17.09
N LEU A 320 3.48 8.99 16.42
CA LEU A 320 4.84 9.52 16.65
C LEU A 320 5.01 10.10 18.06
N ALA A 321 3.96 10.65 18.66
CA ALA A 321 3.95 11.15 20.03
C ALA A 321 3.76 10.05 21.09
N GLY A 322 3.54 8.79 20.70
CA GLY A 322 3.25 7.69 21.61
C GLY A 322 1.87 7.75 22.26
N THR A 323 0.95 8.55 21.72
CA THR A 323 -0.46 8.59 22.17
C THR A 323 -1.11 7.23 21.93
N PRO A 324 -1.83 6.63 22.87
CA PRO A 324 -2.53 5.36 22.67
C PRO A 324 -3.52 5.43 21.51
N ALA A 325 -3.58 4.36 20.71
CA ALA A 325 -4.60 4.25 19.67
C ALA A 325 -5.99 4.03 20.26
N THR A 326 -7.01 4.49 19.54
CA THR A 326 -8.42 4.28 19.88
C THR A 326 -9.06 3.44 18.78
N PRO A 327 -8.88 2.10 18.80
CA PRO A 327 -9.46 1.23 17.79
C PRO A 327 -10.99 1.26 17.87
N THR A 328 -11.64 1.01 16.72
CA THR A 328 -13.11 0.90 16.64
C THR A 328 -13.59 -0.50 16.95
N CYS A 329 -12.68 -1.47 17.08
CA CYS A 329 -12.98 -2.82 17.52
C CYS A 329 -11.91 -3.44 18.43
#